data_52ece3923c0edc91d75e61c0d3e64ce4
#
_entry.id   52ece3923c0edc91d75e61c0d3e64ce4
#
_cell.length_a   1.000
_cell.length_b   1.000
_cell.length_c   1.000
_cell.angle_alpha   90.00
_cell.angle_beta   90.00
_cell.angle_gamma   90.00
#
_symmetry.space_group_name_H-M   'P 1'
#
loop_
_entity.id
_entity.type
_entity.pdbx_description
1 polymer ?
#
loop_
_entity_poly.entity_id
_entity_poly.type
_entity_poly.pdbx_seq_one_letter_code
_entity_poly.pdbx_strand_id
1 'polypeptide(L)'
;MIGIYAHHHGSGHVQRALSVAAALDDEVTILTSARVRDDAVPDPGRVRVVSLPLDVGGSGDGAGPDPTAGGRLHWVPLRHDGLRRRMAVLAEWIDRHAPTVFWSDISVEVTVGARLTGTPVVSTVLPGRRDDAPHLLAHGVCSALVAGWPRAAGAPVPAGATRPLVPVGGVSRFAGRDPGAGPRPGERHGERPRVLHLRGSGGGGHDRRWDAVRDELGEVDWISLGGPGGRWVADPWDELCRADVVISAAGQSSIADLAAADAHVVVAPEERPFGEQDATAATLARLGLAEVVGRDDPVDQLVGAVRRTLEVARSSSGAGSGLRETWEVDGAAERLAGVLEAVAEGRENGVERRGPEFAGRERGREASGRRPVERPAEPTVGAAR
;
A
#
# COMPACT_ATOMS: atom_id res chain seq x y z
N MET A 1 -8.09 19.53 5.93
CA MET A 1 -6.66 19.04 5.85
C MET A 1 -6.62 17.54 6.05
N ILE A 2 -5.84 16.84 5.24
CA ILE A 2 -5.71 15.38 5.26
C ILE A 2 -4.27 14.99 5.65
N GLY A 3 -4.13 14.05 6.60
CA GLY A 3 -2.85 13.45 6.95
C GLY A 3 -2.64 12.13 6.22
N ILE A 4 -1.46 11.91 5.67
CA ILE A 4 -1.09 10.65 5.00
C ILE A 4 0.21 10.13 5.62
N TYR A 5 0.19 8.93 6.18
CA TYR A 5 1.42 8.22 6.53
C TYR A 5 1.83 7.31 5.39
N ALA A 6 3.04 7.50 4.87
CA ALA A 6 3.64 6.62 3.86
C ALA A 6 4.84 5.87 4.45
N HIS A 7 4.80 4.54 4.38
CA HIS A 7 5.87 3.70 4.89
C HIS A 7 7.17 3.90 4.10
N HIS A 8 8.30 3.77 4.75
CA HIS A 8 9.61 4.06 4.15
C HIS A 8 10.27 2.87 3.41
N HIS A 9 9.72 1.67 3.54
CA HIS A 9 10.26 0.50 2.84
C HIS A 9 9.89 0.52 1.35
N GLY A 10 10.90 0.69 0.50
CA GLY A 10 10.71 0.85 -0.94
C GLY A 10 10.10 2.21 -1.32
N SER A 11 10.05 2.49 -2.62
CA SER A 11 9.49 3.74 -3.15
C SER A 11 7.96 3.72 -3.36
N GLY A 12 7.35 2.54 -3.37
CA GLY A 12 5.96 2.36 -3.78
C GLY A 12 4.94 3.07 -2.90
N HIS A 13 5.15 3.07 -1.58
CA HIS A 13 4.26 3.74 -0.62
C HIS A 13 4.27 5.26 -0.80
N VAL A 14 5.45 5.85 -0.97
CA VAL A 14 5.60 7.28 -1.22
C VAL A 14 4.99 7.67 -2.57
N GLN A 15 5.25 6.89 -3.62
CA GLN A 15 4.68 7.17 -4.94
C GLN A 15 3.14 7.12 -4.92
N ARG A 16 2.56 6.13 -4.23
CA ARG A 16 1.12 6.04 -4.01
C ARG A 16 0.58 7.25 -3.26
N ALA A 17 1.25 7.64 -2.16
CA ALA A 17 0.86 8.81 -1.38
C ALA A 17 0.89 10.10 -2.20
N LEU A 18 1.92 10.31 -3.03
CA LEU A 18 2.04 11.45 -3.92
C LEU A 18 0.95 11.45 -5.00
N SER A 19 0.65 10.28 -5.60
CA SER A 19 -0.41 10.16 -6.60
C SER A 19 -1.78 10.50 -6.02
N VAL A 20 -2.08 10.01 -4.81
CA VAL A 20 -3.34 10.32 -4.13
C VAL A 20 -3.40 11.78 -3.68
N ALA A 21 -2.28 12.34 -3.18
CA ALA A 21 -2.21 13.75 -2.81
C ALA A 21 -2.43 14.68 -4.01
N ALA A 22 -2.04 14.26 -5.22
CA ALA A 22 -2.32 14.99 -6.46
C ALA A 22 -3.81 15.00 -6.81
N ALA A 23 -4.55 13.95 -6.46
CA ALA A 23 -5.98 13.79 -6.74
C ALA A 23 -6.91 14.43 -5.68
N LEU A 24 -6.37 14.90 -4.57
CA LEU A 24 -7.11 15.58 -3.50
C LEU A 24 -7.13 17.09 -3.73
N ASP A 25 -8.24 17.74 -3.44
CA ASP A 25 -8.34 19.23 -3.47
C ASP A 25 -7.95 19.88 -2.14
N ASP A 26 -7.97 19.13 -1.05
CA ASP A 26 -7.62 19.58 0.30
C ASP A 26 -6.11 19.81 0.50
N GLU A 27 -5.76 20.60 1.54
CA GLU A 27 -4.38 20.61 2.04
C GLU A 27 -3.98 19.22 2.54
N VAL A 28 -2.84 18.73 2.08
CA VAL A 28 -2.33 17.39 2.41
C VAL A 28 -0.97 17.48 3.08
N THR A 29 -0.75 16.69 4.12
CA THR A 29 0.58 16.46 4.66
C THR A 29 0.93 14.98 4.58
N ILE A 30 2.03 14.67 3.89
CA ILE A 30 2.61 13.32 3.83
C ILE A 30 3.69 13.20 4.92
N LEU A 31 3.47 12.29 5.87
CA LEU A 31 4.41 12.00 6.95
C LEU A 31 5.15 10.70 6.63
N THR A 32 6.46 10.77 6.44
CA THR A 32 7.27 9.60 6.03
C THR A 32 8.71 9.73 6.50
N SER A 33 9.39 8.59 6.69
CA SER A 33 10.85 8.56 6.90
C SER A 33 11.61 8.33 5.58
N ALA A 34 10.90 8.12 4.48
CA ALA A 34 11.52 8.02 3.17
C ALA A 34 11.95 9.42 2.68
N ARG A 35 13.03 9.44 1.92
CA ARG A 35 13.47 10.69 1.27
C ARG A 35 12.56 10.97 0.06
N VAL A 36 11.88 12.10 0.12
CA VAL A 36 11.07 12.61 -1.00
C VAL A 36 11.82 13.76 -1.64
N ARG A 37 11.90 13.77 -2.97
CA ARG A 37 12.49 14.88 -3.72
C ARG A 37 11.48 16.00 -3.84
N ASP A 38 11.93 17.24 -3.72
CA ASP A 38 11.05 18.42 -3.78
C ASP A 38 10.31 18.52 -5.13
N ASP A 39 10.98 18.14 -6.23
CA ASP A 39 10.39 18.14 -7.59
C ASP A 39 9.37 16.99 -7.82
N ALA A 40 9.28 16.04 -6.92
CA ALA A 40 8.28 14.97 -6.96
C ALA A 40 6.98 15.32 -6.21
N VAL A 41 6.98 16.39 -5.42
CA VAL A 41 5.80 16.81 -4.64
C VAL A 41 4.81 17.53 -5.58
N PRO A 42 3.59 16.99 -5.75
CA PRO A 42 2.59 17.69 -6.55
C PRO A 42 2.10 18.93 -5.79
N ASP A 43 1.96 20.05 -6.48
CA ASP A 43 1.46 21.31 -5.89
C ASP A 43 2.06 21.64 -4.50
N PRO A 44 3.33 22.13 -4.44
CA PRO A 44 3.99 22.42 -3.16
C PRO A 44 3.28 23.48 -2.29
N GLY A 45 2.33 24.22 -2.84
CA GLY A 45 1.49 25.15 -2.10
C GLY A 45 0.46 24.46 -1.21
N ARG A 46 0.01 23.28 -1.62
CA ARG A 46 -1.05 22.49 -1.00
C ARG A 46 -0.56 21.20 -0.35
N VAL A 47 0.47 20.57 -0.91
CA VAL A 47 1.03 19.29 -0.42
C VAL A 47 2.36 19.54 0.28
N ARG A 48 2.46 19.11 1.54
CA ARG A 48 3.67 19.21 2.35
C ARG A 48 4.19 17.83 2.72
N VAL A 49 5.50 17.73 2.93
CA VAL A 49 6.15 16.51 3.42
C VAL A 49 6.79 16.78 4.77
N VAL A 50 6.44 15.96 5.75
CA VAL A 50 7.04 15.97 7.10
C VAL A 50 7.92 14.74 7.24
N SER A 51 9.21 14.96 7.53
CA SER A 51 10.17 13.89 7.76
C SER A 51 9.98 13.29 9.14
N LEU A 52 9.80 11.96 9.20
CA LEU A 52 9.72 11.21 10.44
C LEU A 52 11.04 10.56 10.79
N PRO A 53 11.40 10.47 12.07
CA PRO A 53 12.52 9.64 12.52
C PRO A 53 12.35 8.17 12.07
N LEU A 54 13.45 7.51 11.73
CA LEU A 54 13.45 6.07 11.46
C LEU A 54 13.18 5.30 12.76
N ASP A 55 12.37 4.25 12.65
CA ASP A 55 12.04 3.32 13.73
C ASP A 55 12.81 1.99 13.62
N VAL A 56 13.80 1.93 12.73
CA VAL A 56 14.71 0.81 12.52
C VAL A 56 16.15 1.30 12.64
N GLY A 57 17.06 0.45 13.13
CA GLY A 57 18.48 0.75 13.20
C GLY A 57 18.83 1.76 14.30
N GLY A 58 19.07 1.27 15.49
CA GLY A 58 19.87 1.93 16.52
C GLY A 58 21.24 1.26 16.60
N SER A 59 22.21 1.88 17.24
CA SER A 59 23.60 1.43 17.42
C SER A 59 23.78 0.12 18.24
N GLY A 60 22.91 -0.86 18.00
CA GLY A 60 22.91 -2.19 18.56
C GLY A 60 22.02 -3.06 17.71
N ASP A 61 22.62 -3.90 16.87
CA ASP A 61 22.01 -4.75 15.86
C ASP A 61 21.02 -5.79 16.42
N GLY A 62 19.90 -5.34 16.98
CA GLY A 62 18.82 -6.22 17.39
C GLY A 62 17.51 -5.43 17.53
N ALA A 63 16.41 -6.05 17.15
CA ALA A 63 15.12 -5.64 17.68
C ALA A 63 15.25 -5.57 19.21
N GLY A 64 15.02 -4.39 19.80
CA GLY A 64 15.07 -4.22 21.26
C GLY A 64 14.19 -5.26 21.98
N PRO A 65 14.23 -5.33 23.32
CA PRO A 65 13.40 -6.27 24.06
C PRO A 65 11.92 -6.13 23.64
N ASP A 66 11.24 -7.26 23.53
CA ASP A 66 9.81 -7.37 23.20
C ASP A 66 9.39 -6.50 22.01
N PRO A 67 9.92 -6.74 20.80
CA PRO A 67 9.66 -5.89 19.64
C PRO A 67 8.22 -5.90 19.16
N THR A 68 7.40 -6.83 19.63
CA THR A 68 6.03 -7.04 19.15
C THR A 68 4.96 -6.93 20.25
N ALA A 69 5.32 -6.49 21.46
CA ALA A 69 4.41 -6.48 22.61
C ALA A 69 3.68 -7.84 22.79
N GLY A 70 4.47 -8.92 22.83
CA GLY A 70 3.93 -10.28 22.91
C GLY A 70 3.09 -10.69 21.70
N GLY A 71 3.39 -10.19 20.50
CA GLY A 71 2.68 -10.49 19.26
C GLY A 71 1.37 -9.68 19.06
N ARG A 72 1.18 -8.60 19.81
CA ARG A 72 0.00 -7.73 19.73
C ARG A 72 0.15 -6.60 18.70
N LEU A 73 1.38 -6.25 18.35
CA LEU A 73 1.77 -5.25 17.39
C LEU A 73 2.92 -5.81 16.53
N HIS A 74 3.20 -5.17 15.38
CA HIS A 74 4.26 -5.67 14.50
C HIS A 74 5.63 -5.14 14.90
N TRP A 75 5.71 -3.86 15.32
CA TRP A 75 6.99 -3.24 15.63
C TRP A 75 6.86 -2.16 16.71
N VAL A 76 7.12 -2.55 17.96
CA VAL A 76 7.07 -1.66 19.13
C VAL A 76 8.17 -2.00 20.15
N PRO A 77 9.45 -2.08 19.72
CA PRO A 77 10.53 -2.45 20.62
C PRO A 77 10.62 -1.49 21.80
N LEU A 78 10.83 -2.05 22.99
CA LEU A 78 10.97 -1.26 24.19
C LEU A 78 12.23 -0.38 24.12
N ARG A 79 12.12 0.86 24.61
CA ARG A 79 13.22 1.86 24.72
C ARG A 79 13.85 2.24 23.38
N HIS A 80 13.15 2.07 22.27
CA HIS A 80 13.62 2.45 20.96
C HIS A 80 13.38 3.95 20.68
N ASP A 81 14.45 4.73 20.66
CA ASP A 81 14.38 6.19 20.55
C ASP A 81 13.75 6.68 19.24
N GLY A 82 14.07 6.04 18.12
CA GLY A 82 13.51 6.41 16.82
C GLY A 82 11.99 6.22 16.77
N LEU A 83 11.48 5.07 17.26
CA LEU A 83 10.05 4.83 17.37
C LEU A 83 9.36 5.85 18.29
N ARG A 84 9.93 6.08 19.49
CA ARG A 84 9.38 7.05 20.44
C ARG A 84 9.27 8.45 19.84
N ARG A 85 10.34 8.92 19.17
CA ARG A 85 10.37 10.24 18.52
C ARG A 85 9.39 10.30 17.34
N ARG A 86 9.30 9.23 16.52
CA ARG A 86 8.32 9.13 15.44
C ARG A 86 6.90 9.30 15.93
N MET A 87 6.52 8.53 16.97
CA MET A 87 5.17 8.61 17.54
C MET A 87 4.88 9.97 18.16
N ALA A 88 5.88 10.62 18.78
CA ALA A 88 5.75 11.98 19.30
C ALA A 88 5.50 13.00 18.17
N VAL A 89 6.26 12.94 17.06
CA VAL A 89 6.06 13.84 15.90
C VAL A 89 4.68 13.63 15.27
N LEU A 90 4.23 12.40 15.14
CA LEU A 90 2.89 12.07 14.62
C LEU A 90 1.80 12.66 15.50
N ALA A 91 1.88 12.42 16.81
CA ALA A 91 0.89 12.92 17.77
C ALA A 91 0.87 14.46 17.83
N GLU A 92 2.04 15.11 17.86
CA GLU A 92 2.16 16.57 17.84
C GLU A 92 1.60 17.17 16.53
N TRP A 93 1.86 16.52 15.38
CA TRP A 93 1.32 16.94 14.10
C TRP A 93 -0.21 16.84 14.09
N ILE A 94 -0.78 15.72 14.57
CA ILE A 94 -2.24 15.53 14.63
C ILE A 94 -2.88 16.55 15.58
N ASP A 95 -2.31 16.77 16.77
CA ASP A 95 -2.81 17.76 17.74
C ASP A 95 -2.84 19.18 17.15
N ARG A 96 -1.74 19.58 16.50
CA ARG A 96 -1.60 20.92 15.93
C ARG A 96 -2.55 21.20 14.76
N HIS A 97 -2.78 20.18 13.90
CA HIS A 97 -3.48 20.37 12.62
C HIS A 97 -4.91 19.85 12.62
N ALA A 98 -5.29 19.03 13.62
CA ALA A 98 -6.62 18.42 13.74
C ALA A 98 -7.16 17.89 12.39
N PRO A 99 -6.47 16.94 11.72
CA PRO A 99 -6.85 16.49 10.38
C PRO A 99 -8.25 15.87 10.39
N THR A 100 -9.04 16.15 9.35
CA THR A 100 -10.39 15.61 9.19
C THR A 100 -10.38 14.11 8.95
N VAL A 101 -9.30 13.59 8.35
CA VAL A 101 -9.04 12.17 8.15
C VAL A 101 -7.53 11.92 8.12
N PHE A 102 -7.12 10.75 8.58
CA PHE A 102 -5.73 10.29 8.51
C PHE A 102 -5.68 8.97 7.73
N TRP A 103 -4.92 8.95 6.63
CA TRP A 103 -4.70 7.71 5.88
C TRP A 103 -3.36 7.08 6.26
N SER A 104 -3.40 5.87 6.81
CA SER A 104 -2.23 5.05 7.09
C SER A 104 -2.01 4.06 5.95
N ASP A 105 -1.01 4.34 5.10
CA ASP A 105 -0.60 3.38 4.07
C ASP A 105 0.30 2.31 4.71
N ILE A 106 -0.34 1.28 5.24
CA ILE A 106 0.23 0.09 5.89
C ILE A 106 1.03 0.31 7.20
N SER A 107 0.51 0.76 8.26
CA SER A 107 1.13 0.57 9.59
C SER A 107 0.06 0.36 10.64
N VAL A 108 0.13 -0.77 11.31
CA VAL A 108 -0.75 -1.07 12.45
C VAL A 108 -0.57 -0.04 13.54
N GLU A 109 0.67 0.25 13.92
CA GLU A 109 1.03 1.14 15.02
C GLU A 109 0.57 2.57 14.75
N VAL A 110 0.80 3.06 13.53
CA VAL A 110 0.36 4.41 13.11
C VAL A 110 -1.17 4.47 13.01
N THR A 111 -1.82 3.45 12.49
CA THR A 111 -3.28 3.34 12.43
C THR A 111 -3.91 3.44 13.81
N VAL A 112 -3.42 2.65 14.75
CA VAL A 112 -3.90 2.65 16.14
C VAL A 112 -3.56 3.98 16.82
N GLY A 113 -2.32 4.49 16.65
CA GLY A 113 -1.87 5.77 17.21
C GLY A 113 -2.73 6.93 16.77
N ALA A 114 -3.01 7.07 15.49
CA ALA A 114 -3.89 8.12 14.96
C ALA A 114 -5.33 7.96 15.48
N ARG A 115 -5.85 6.73 15.56
CA ARG A 115 -7.19 6.50 16.11
C ARG A 115 -7.31 6.86 17.60
N LEU A 116 -6.25 6.66 18.38
CA LEU A 116 -6.20 7.05 19.80
C LEU A 116 -6.30 8.55 20.03
N THR A 117 -5.99 9.39 19.03
CA THR A 117 -6.21 10.86 19.09
C THR A 117 -7.64 11.27 18.74
N GLY A 118 -8.52 10.31 18.45
CA GLY A 118 -9.90 10.61 18.02
C GLY A 118 -10.04 10.90 16.52
N THR A 119 -8.96 10.86 15.75
CA THR A 119 -8.98 11.12 14.32
C THR A 119 -9.60 9.95 13.55
N PRO A 120 -10.49 10.17 12.57
CA PRO A 120 -10.94 9.13 11.66
C PRO A 120 -9.77 8.57 10.84
N VAL A 121 -9.66 7.24 10.75
CA VAL A 121 -8.52 6.61 10.06
C VAL A 121 -9.01 5.73 8.90
N VAL A 122 -8.39 5.94 7.74
CA VAL A 122 -8.45 5.01 6.61
C VAL A 122 -7.15 4.22 6.57
N SER A 123 -7.20 2.90 6.35
CA SER A 123 -6.01 2.08 6.23
C SER A 123 -6.02 1.27 4.94
N THR A 124 -4.84 1.13 4.33
CA THR A 124 -4.65 0.25 3.18
C THR A 124 -4.49 -1.19 3.64
N VAL A 125 -5.25 -2.08 3.04
CA VAL A 125 -5.10 -3.53 3.18
C VAL A 125 -4.23 -4.03 2.02
N LEU A 126 -3.19 -4.80 2.34
CA LEU A 126 -2.38 -5.49 1.34
C LEU A 126 -2.90 -6.91 1.10
N PRO A 127 -2.62 -7.53 -0.07
CA PRO A 127 -2.94 -8.93 -0.32
C PRO A 127 -2.25 -9.88 0.66
N GLY A 128 -2.71 -11.14 0.69
CA GLY A 128 -2.17 -12.18 1.57
C GLY A 128 -2.93 -12.30 2.89
N ARG A 129 -2.33 -13.07 3.82
CA ARG A 129 -2.98 -13.37 5.10
C ARG A 129 -2.80 -12.22 6.09
N ARG A 130 -3.92 -11.64 6.50
CA ARG A 130 -3.97 -10.49 7.43
C ARG A 130 -4.92 -10.80 8.60
N ASP A 131 -4.75 -11.99 9.20
CA ASP A 131 -5.59 -12.52 10.27
C ASP A 131 -4.86 -12.62 11.64
N ASP A 132 -3.67 -12.06 11.75
CA ASP A 132 -2.91 -11.95 12.97
C ASP A 132 -3.43 -10.82 13.89
N ALA A 133 -3.11 -10.91 15.19
CA ALA A 133 -3.65 -9.98 16.18
C ALA A 133 -3.41 -8.49 15.89
N PRO A 134 -2.24 -8.05 15.36
CA PRO A 134 -2.03 -6.67 14.95
C PRO A 134 -2.99 -6.20 13.85
N HIS A 135 -3.16 -6.99 12.77
CA HIS A 135 -4.07 -6.62 11.68
C HIS A 135 -5.53 -6.61 12.14
N LEU A 136 -5.95 -7.60 12.98
CA LEU A 136 -7.30 -7.61 13.55
C LEU A 136 -7.60 -6.31 14.33
N LEU A 137 -6.64 -5.85 15.13
CA LEU A 137 -6.75 -4.60 15.88
C LEU A 137 -6.86 -3.39 14.93
N ALA A 138 -5.93 -3.25 13.98
CA ALA A 138 -5.91 -2.11 13.07
C ALA A 138 -7.17 -2.04 12.20
N HIS A 139 -7.60 -3.17 11.63
CA HIS A 139 -8.81 -3.22 10.80
C HIS A 139 -10.07 -2.87 11.61
N GLY A 140 -10.13 -3.31 12.88
CA GLY A 140 -11.27 -3.07 13.76
C GLY A 140 -11.46 -1.61 14.17
N VAL A 141 -10.41 -0.79 14.15
CA VAL A 141 -10.46 0.63 14.57
C VAL A 141 -10.59 1.62 13.41
N CYS A 142 -10.48 1.15 12.15
CA CYS A 142 -10.56 2.01 10.98
C CYS A 142 -11.98 2.51 10.70
N SER A 143 -12.09 3.71 10.15
CA SER A 143 -13.32 4.28 9.60
C SER A 143 -13.62 3.73 8.20
N ALA A 144 -12.60 3.41 7.40
CA ALA A 144 -12.69 2.71 6.14
C ALA A 144 -11.41 1.92 5.87
N LEU A 145 -11.52 0.89 5.02
CA LEU A 145 -10.41 0.08 4.53
C LEU A 145 -10.37 0.17 3.00
N VAL A 146 -9.19 0.37 2.43
CA VAL A 146 -8.98 0.46 0.98
C VAL A 146 -8.00 -0.58 0.50
N ALA A 147 -8.15 -1.02 -0.75
CA ALA A 147 -7.27 -1.99 -1.38
C ALA A 147 -6.79 -1.48 -2.74
N GLY A 148 -5.47 -1.51 -2.98
CA GLY A 148 -4.84 -1.12 -4.23
C GLY A 148 -4.91 -2.20 -5.32
N TRP A 149 -6.06 -2.85 -5.47
CA TRP A 149 -6.33 -3.86 -6.51
C TRP A 149 -7.72 -3.70 -7.09
N PRO A 150 -8.04 -4.32 -8.26
CA PRO A 150 -9.32 -4.12 -8.93
C PRO A 150 -10.46 -4.87 -8.24
N ARG A 151 -11.70 -4.44 -8.50
CA ARG A 151 -12.91 -5.11 -7.99
C ARG A 151 -13.02 -6.56 -8.46
N ALA A 152 -12.54 -6.86 -9.67
CA ALA A 152 -12.49 -8.22 -10.21
C ALA A 152 -11.62 -9.18 -9.38
N ALA A 153 -10.68 -8.66 -8.59
CA ALA A 153 -9.91 -9.47 -7.64
C ALA A 153 -10.73 -9.91 -6.42
N GLY A 154 -11.88 -9.27 -6.18
CA GLY A 154 -12.73 -9.47 -5.02
C GLY A 154 -12.40 -8.50 -3.89
N ALA A 155 -13.36 -8.33 -2.99
CA ALA A 155 -13.25 -7.49 -1.79
C ALA A 155 -13.68 -8.27 -0.56
N PRO A 156 -12.96 -9.34 -0.18
CA PRO A 156 -13.29 -10.07 1.04
C PRO A 156 -13.18 -9.12 2.24
N VAL A 157 -14.14 -9.19 3.15
CA VAL A 157 -14.07 -8.41 4.39
C VAL A 157 -12.84 -8.88 5.18
N PRO A 158 -11.86 -8.01 5.43
CA PRO A 158 -10.68 -8.41 6.19
C PRO A 158 -11.03 -8.88 7.59
N ALA A 159 -10.31 -9.86 8.09
CA ALA A 159 -10.51 -10.33 9.45
C ALA A 159 -10.40 -9.17 10.46
N GLY A 160 -11.29 -9.14 11.45
CA GLY A 160 -11.38 -8.07 12.44
C GLY A 160 -12.00 -6.76 11.95
N ALA A 161 -12.25 -6.61 10.65
CA ALA A 161 -12.83 -5.40 10.11
C ALA A 161 -14.31 -5.25 10.52
N THR A 162 -14.67 -4.02 10.89
CA THR A 162 -16.07 -3.62 11.13
C THR A 162 -16.66 -2.87 9.92
N ARG A 163 -15.85 -2.63 8.90
CA ARG A 163 -16.17 -1.90 7.68
C ARG A 163 -15.81 -2.74 6.45
N PRO A 164 -16.52 -2.56 5.33
CA PRO A 164 -16.19 -3.24 4.09
C PRO A 164 -14.83 -2.75 3.55
N LEU A 165 -14.17 -3.61 2.79
CA LEU A 165 -13.00 -3.25 2.01
C LEU A 165 -13.43 -2.61 0.69
N VAL A 166 -12.83 -1.48 0.35
CA VAL A 166 -13.09 -0.75 -0.91
C VAL A 166 -11.92 -0.96 -1.86
N PRO A 167 -12.05 -1.80 -2.90
CA PRO A 167 -11.08 -1.88 -3.97
C PRO A 167 -11.08 -0.58 -4.78
N VAL A 168 -9.91 0.03 -4.92
CA VAL A 168 -9.74 1.30 -5.65
C VAL A 168 -9.01 1.14 -6.98
N GLY A 169 -8.54 -0.07 -7.31
CA GLY A 169 -7.69 -0.31 -8.46
C GLY A 169 -6.21 -0.06 -8.17
N GLY A 170 -5.38 -0.23 -9.19
CA GLY A 170 -3.93 -0.06 -9.08
C GLY A 170 -3.51 1.41 -9.09
N VAL A 171 -3.16 1.98 -7.97
CA VAL A 171 -2.65 3.37 -7.90
C VAL A 171 -1.22 3.42 -8.44
N SER A 172 -1.06 3.97 -9.63
CA SER A 172 0.22 4.14 -10.32
C SER A 172 0.57 5.62 -10.45
N ARG A 173 1.87 5.93 -10.31
CA ARG A 173 2.43 7.25 -10.65
C ARG A 173 2.36 7.57 -12.14
N PHE A 174 2.07 6.58 -12.97
CA PHE A 174 1.95 6.71 -14.42
C PHE A 174 0.50 6.72 -14.91
N ALA A 175 -0.48 6.68 -14.01
CA ALA A 175 -1.87 6.88 -14.39
C ALA A 175 -2.02 8.20 -15.17
N GLY A 176 -2.81 8.18 -16.24
CA GLY A 176 -2.97 9.34 -17.14
C GLY A 176 -1.88 9.50 -18.21
N ARG A 177 -0.77 8.74 -18.18
CA ARG A 177 0.16 8.68 -19.31
C ARG A 177 -0.40 7.77 -20.41
N ASP A 178 -0.16 8.14 -21.66
CA ASP A 178 -0.54 7.33 -22.82
C ASP A 178 0.58 6.33 -23.15
N PRO A 179 0.34 5.00 -23.03
CA PRO A 179 1.31 3.99 -23.43
C PRO A 179 1.52 3.91 -24.94
N GLY A 180 0.63 4.51 -25.73
CA GLY A 180 0.65 4.44 -27.19
C GLY A 180 1.60 5.40 -27.91
N ALA A 181 2.40 6.22 -27.18
CA ALA A 181 3.29 7.22 -27.78
C ALA A 181 4.56 6.65 -28.47
N GLY A 182 4.75 5.34 -28.51
CA GLY A 182 5.88 4.66 -29.16
C GLY A 182 5.46 3.45 -29.99
N PRO A 183 6.38 2.84 -30.77
CA PRO A 183 6.08 1.60 -31.47
C PRO A 183 5.72 0.52 -30.47
N ARG A 184 4.52 -0.04 -30.63
CA ARG A 184 3.97 -1.06 -29.73
C ARG A 184 4.69 -2.39 -29.86
N PRO A 185 4.60 -3.28 -28.86
CA PRO A 185 5.04 -4.65 -28.95
C PRO A 185 4.51 -5.31 -30.24
N GLY A 186 5.38 -6.00 -30.99
CA GLY A 186 5.02 -6.67 -32.24
C GLY A 186 4.96 -5.79 -33.51
N GLU A 187 4.96 -4.47 -33.40
CA GLU A 187 4.98 -3.57 -34.59
C GLU A 187 6.36 -3.39 -35.20
N ARG A 188 7.43 -3.77 -34.47
CA ARG A 188 8.82 -3.70 -34.92
C ARG A 188 9.18 -4.88 -35.80
N HIS A 189 8.84 -4.81 -37.09
CA HIS A 189 9.17 -5.84 -38.05
C HIS A 189 10.68 -5.96 -38.23
N GLY A 190 11.22 -7.17 -37.97
CA GLY A 190 12.65 -7.49 -38.14
C GLY A 190 13.57 -7.11 -36.99
N GLU A 191 13.07 -6.46 -35.94
CA GLU A 191 13.84 -6.21 -34.72
C GLU A 191 13.77 -7.41 -33.74
N ARG A 192 14.79 -7.52 -32.89
CA ARG A 192 14.77 -8.52 -31.81
C ARG A 192 13.70 -8.15 -30.79
N PRO A 193 12.99 -9.16 -30.22
CA PRO A 193 12.04 -8.91 -29.14
C PRO A 193 12.72 -8.29 -27.94
N ARG A 194 12.07 -7.32 -27.32
CA ARG A 194 12.59 -6.60 -26.16
C ARG A 194 12.03 -7.17 -24.87
N VAL A 195 12.90 -7.73 -24.04
CA VAL A 195 12.55 -8.28 -22.72
C VAL A 195 13.12 -7.36 -21.64
N LEU A 196 12.25 -6.79 -20.83
CA LEU A 196 12.61 -5.95 -19.69
C LEU A 196 12.53 -6.74 -18.39
N HIS A 197 13.64 -6.93 -17.69
CA HIS A 197 13.66 -7.45 -16.34
C HIS A 197 13.66 -6.29 -15.33
N LEU A 198 12.49 -6.01 -14.77
CA LEU A 198 12.28 -4.93 -13.80
C LEU A 198 12.34 -5.46 -12.37
N ARG A 199 13.29 -4.96 -11.59
CA ARG A 199 13.51 -5.34 -10.20
C ARG A 199 13.28 -4.16 -9.26
N GLY A 200 12.50 -4.40 -8.19
CA GLY A 200 12.23 -3.39 -7.18
C GLY A 200 13.45 -3.07 -6.31
N SER A 201 13.45 -1.88 -5.70
CA SER A 201 14.50 -1.44 -4.76
C SER A 201 14.50 -2.21 -3.43
N GLY A 202 13.40 -2.87 -3.07
CA GLY A 202 13.26 -3.68 -1.85
C GLY A 202 13.40 -5.18 -2.09
N GLY A 203 13.84 -5.61 -3.27
CA GLY A 203 13.93 -7.00 -3.67
C GLY A 203 15.10 -7.75 -3.07
N GLY A 204 15.00 -9.09 -3.10
CA GLY A 204 16.04 -10.01 -2.70
C GLY A 204 17.31 -9.92 -3.55
N GLY A 205 18.27 -10.78 -3.24
CA GLY A 205 19.56 -10.85 -3.93
C GLY A 205 19.46 -11.10 -5.44
N HIS A 206 20.62 -11.20 -6.08
CA HIS A 206 20.71 -11.53 -7.49
C HIS A 206 20.26 -12.98 -7.74
N ASP A 207 19.11 -13.16 -8.41
CA ASP A 207 18.66 -14.47 -8.87
C ASP A 207 19.32 -14.82 -10.21
N ARG A 208 20.36 -15.64 -10.14
CA ARG A 208 21.15 -16.05 -11.30
C ARG A 208 20.38 -16.87 -12.35
N ARG A 209 19.19 -17.39 -12.00
CA ARG A 209 18.35 -18.09 -12.98
C ARG A 209 17.96 -17.16 -14.13
N TRP A 210 17.75 -15.86 -13.87
CA TRP A 210 17.44 -14.90 -14.92
C TRP A 210 18.60 -14.63 -15.88
N ASP A 211 19.85 -14.79 -15.44
CA ASP A 211 21.01 -14.76 -16.35
C ASP A 211 20.97 -15.96 -17.30
N ALA A 212 20.70 -17.17 -16.77
CA ALA A 212 20.54 -18.37 -17.58
C ALA A 212 19.35 -18.26 -18.54
N VAL A 213 18.22 -17.69 -18.10
CA VAL A 213 17.05 -17.43 -18.96
C VAL A 213 17.41 -16.51 -20.13
N ARG A 214 18.14 -15.41 -19.85
CA ARG A 214 18.61 -14.49 -20.90
C ARG A 214 19.48 -15.22 -21.94
N ASP A 215 20.45 -16.02 -21.45
CA ASP A 215 21.38 -16.73 -22.32
C ASP A 215 20.68 -17.81 -23.17
N GLU A 216 19.64 -18.46 -22.63
CA GLU A 216 18.85 -19.50 -23.31
C GLU A 216 17.77 -18.96 -24.26
N LEU A 217 17.30 -17.74 -24.02
CA LEU A 217 16.37 -17.05 -24.94
C LEU A 217 17.06 -16.68 -26.27
N GLY A 218 18.36 -16.42 -26.26
CA GLY A 218 19.17 -16.14 -27.45
C GLY A 218 18.92 -14.75 -28.02
N GLU A 219 18.27 -14.64 -29.17
CA GLU A 219 18.11 -13.40 -29.92
C GLU A 219 17.00 -12.48 -29.36
N VAL A 220 17.20 -11.97 -28.14
CA VAL A 220 16.37 -10.93 -27.52
C VAL A 220 17.20 -9.71 -27.14
N ASP A 221 16.58 -8.53 -27.15
CA ASP A 221 17.13 -7.33 -26.54
C ASP A 221 16.79 -7.31 -25.05
N TRP A 222 17.72 -7.79 -24.22
CA TRP A 222 17.52 -7.94 -22.78
C TRP A 222 17.95 -6.70 -22.02
N ILE A 223 17.02 -6.08 -21.28
CA ILE A 223 17.26 -4.90 -20.47
C ILE A 223 16.98 -5.24 -19.00
N SER A 224 17.91 -4.89 -18.10
CA SER A 224 17.73 -5.03 -16.65
C SER A 224 17.68 -3.67 -15.99
N LEU A 225 16.56 -3.38 -15.29
CA LEU A 225 16.40 -2.17 -14.49
C LEU A 225 16.25 -2.53 -13.02
N GLY A 226 16.91 -1.75 -12.17
CA GLY A 226 16.91 -1.96 -10.72
C GLY A 226 17.65 -3.21 -10.27
N GLY A 227 17.72 -3.43 -8.97
CA GLY A 227 18.41 -4.57 -8.36
C GLY A 227 19.93 -4.61 -8.61
N PRO A 228 20.63 -5.62 -8.06
CA PRO A 228 22.05 -5.82 -8.31
C PRO A 228 22.33 -6.08 -9.80
N GLY A 229 23.28 -5.34 -10.38
CA GLY A 229 23.68 -5.47 -11.78
C GLY A 229 22.74 -4.81 -12.81
N GLY A 230 21.58 -4.31 -12.41
CA GLY A 230 20.69 -3.56 -13.29
C GLY A 230 20.96 -2.04 -13.26
N ARG A 231 20.59 -1.35 -14.34
CA ARG A 231 20.65 0.11 -14.40
C ARG A 231 19.53 0.72 -13.56
N TRP A 232 19.85 1.70 -12.72
CA TRP A 232 18.86 2.48 -12.02
C TRP A 232 18.34 3.61 -12.92
N VAL A 233 17.01 3.73 -13.05
CA VAL A 233 16.35 4.85 -13.73
C VAL A 233 15.24 5.40 -12.84
N ALA A 234 15.15 6.73 -12.76
CA ALA A 234 14.14 7.39 -11.94
C ALA A 234 12.72 7.22 -12.55
N ASP A 235 12.64 7.27 -13.86
CA ASP A 235 11.41 7.10 -14.64
C ASP A 235 11.60 5.99 -15.68
N PRO A 236 11.11 4.78 -15.44
CA PRO A 236 11.21 3.65 -16.36
C PRO A 236 10.09 3.64 -17.43
N TRP A 237 9.26 4.68 -17.55
CA TRP A 237 8.07 4.69 -18.40
C TRP A 237 8.35 4.28 -19.85
N ASP A 238 9.35 4.89 -20.46
CA ASP A 238 9.72 4.60 -21.86
C ASP A 238 10.17 3.15 -22.03
N GLU A 239 10.89 2.59 -21.07
CA GLU A 239 11.32 1.20 -21.13
C GLU A 239 10.14 0.24 -20.94
N LEU A 240 9.19 0.59 -20.06
CA LEU A 240 7.95 -0.18 -19.87
C LEU A 240 7.13 -0.23 -21.16
N CYS A 241 6.93 0.92 -21.80
CA CYS A 241 6.13 1.02 -23.04
C CYS A 241 6.79 0.37 -24.26
N ARG A 242 8.14 0.27 -24.25
CA ARG A 242 8.90 -0.32 -25.37
C ARG A 242 9.14 -1.81 -25.22
N ALA A 243 8.91 -2.37 -24.06
CA ALA A 243 9.13 -3.79 -23.83
C ALA A 243 8.03 -4.64 -24.48
N ASP A 244 8.42 -5.72 -25.18
CA ASP A 244 7.47 -6.72 -25.66
C ASP A 244 7.00 -7.61 -24.50
N VAL A 245 7.88 -7.86 -23.52
CA VAL A 245 7.57 -8.57 -22.27
C VAL A 245 8.31 -7.92 -21.11
N VAL A 246 7.62 -7.74 -19.99
CA VAL A 246 8.23 -7.32 -18.73
C VAL A 246 8.22 -8.47 -17.74
N ILE A 247 9.38 -8.80 -17.18
CA ILE A 247 9.55 -9.73 -16.07
C ILE A 247 9.61 -8.90 -14.80
N SER A 248 8.75 -9.16 -13.82
CA SER A 248 8.74 -8.40 -12.57
C SER A 248 8.27 -9.25 -11.38
N ALA A 249 8.61 -8.80 -10.19
CA ALA A 249 7.99 -9.30 -8.97
C ALA A 249 6.54 -8.80 -8.84
N ALA A 250 5.77 -9.45 -7.94
CA ALA A 250 4.36 -9.14 -7.74
C ALA A 250 4.08 -8.03 -6.70
N GLY A 251 4.99 -7.04 -6.57
CA GLY A 251 4.76 -5.90 -5.67
C GLY A 251 3.64 -4.99 -6.18
N GLN A 252 2.73 -4.55 -5.31
CA GLN A 252 1.53 -3.80 -5.71
C GLN A 252 1.81 -2.58 -6.59
N SER A 253 2.79 -1.74 -6.21
CA SER A 253 3.13 -0.55 -7.00
C SER A 253 3.78 -0.91 -8.34
N SER A 254 4.59 -1.98 -8.37
CA SER A 254 5.16 -2.47 -9.64
C SER A 254 4.06 -2.95 -10.58
N ILE A 255 3.11 -3.76 -10.09
CA ILE A 255 1.98 -4.23 -10.90
C ILE A 255 1.11 -3.05 -11.37
N ALA A 256 0.88 -2.05 -10.53
CA ALA A 256 0.15 -0.85 -10.94
C ALA A 256 0.89 -0.07 -12.04
N ASP A 257 2.22 0.06 -11.95
CA ASP A 257 3.04 0.72 -12.97
C ASP A 257 3.06 -0.07 -14.29
N LEU A 258 3.14 -1.41 -14.22
CA LEU A 258 3.04 -2.30 -15.38
C LEU A 258 1.65 -2.23 -16.02
N ALA A 259 0.62 -2.17 -15.20
CA ALA A 259 -0.76 -2.01 -15.66
C ALA A 259 -0.97 -0.64 -16.33
N ALA A 260 -0.38 0.43 -15.80
CA ALA A 260 -0.43 1.75 -16.45
C ALA A 260 0.17 1.73 -17.86
N ALA A 261 1.25 0.95 -18.07
CA ALA A 261 1.87 0.76 -19.38
C ALA A 261 1.16 -0.29 -20.25
N ASP A 262 0.14 -0.95 -19.72
CA ASP A 262 -0.59 -2.07 -20.36
C ASP A 262 0.34 -3.18 -20.87
N ALA A 263 1.36 -3.50 -20.08
CA ALA A 263 2.46 -4.39 -20.43
C ALA A 263 2.05 -5.86 -20.42
N HIS A 264 2.63 -6.67 -21.31
CA HIS A 264 2.61 -8.13 -21.21
C HIS A 264 3.62 -8.58 -20.15
N VAL A 265 3.19 -9.36 -19.15
CA VAL A 265 3.97 -9.58 -17.93
C VAL A 265 4.20 -11.04 -17.63
N VAL A 266 5.44 -11.37 -17.30
CA VAL A 266 5.81 -12.59 -16.56
C VAL A 266 6.04 -12.19 -15.11
N VAL A 267 5.27 -12.76 -14.19
CA VAL A 267 5.35 -12.45 -12.76
C VAL A 267 6.11 -13.54 -12.01
N ALA A 268 7.20 -13.14 -11.34
CA ALA A 268 8.01 -13.99 -10.49
C ALA A 268 7.92 -13.49 -9.04
N PRO A 269 6.97 -14.00 -8.23
CA PRO A 269 6.75 -13.50 -6.88
C PRO A 269 7.95 -13.77 -5.98
N GLU A 270 8.38 -12.76 -5.22
CA GLU A 270 9.39 -12.88 -4.18
C GLU A 270 8.73 -13.24 -2.85
N GLU A 271 9.49 -13.88 -1.95
CA GLU A 271 9.01 -14.11 -0.59
C GLU A 271 8.82 -12.78 0.14
N ARG A 272 7.61 -12.57 0.64
CA ARG A 272 7.25 -11.38 1.43
C ARG A 272 6.41 -11.78 2.64
N PRO A 273 6.46 -10.98 3.71
CA PRO A 273 5.61 -11.22 4.87
C PRO A 273 4.14 -11.39 4.46
N PHE A 274 3.46 -12.31 5.12
CA PHE A 274 2.04 -12.60 4.92
C PHE A 274 1.64 -13.15 3.54
N GLY A 275 2.60 -13.56 2.70
CA GLY A 275 2.34 -14.09 1.36
C GLY A 275 1.79 -13.05 0.38
N GLU A 276 2.15 -11.77 0.55
CA GLU A 276 1.60 -10.66 -0.23
C GLU A 276 1.76 -10.85 -1.73
N GLN A 277 2.99 -11.16 -2.18
CA GLN A 277 3.25 -11.28 -3.61
C GLN A 277 2.68 -12.57 -4.20
N ASP A 278 2.61 -13.65 -3.44
CA ASP A 278 1.95 -14.88 -3.86
C ASP A 278 0.46 -14.67 -4.11
N ALA A 279 -0.21 -13.92 -3.24
CA ALA A 279 -1.62 -13.60 -3.39
C ALA A 279 -1.89 -12.68 -4.60
N THR A 280 -1.00 -11.70 -4.85
CA THR A 280 -1.07 -10.85 -6.04
C THR A 280 -0.86 -11.67 -7.32
N ALA A 281 0.17 -12.51 -7.36
CA ALA A 281 0.47 -13.38 -8.50
C ALA A 281 -0.68 -14.35 -8.80
N ALA A 282 -1.25 -14.99 -7.78
CA ALA A 282 -2.41 -15.86 -7.93
C ALA A 282 -3.64 -15.10 -8.50
N THR A 283 -3.82 -13.85 -8.12
CA THR A 283 -4.89 -13.01 -8.66
C THR A 283 -4.68 -12.70 -10.14
N LEU A 284 -3.46 -12.32 -10.53
CA LEU A 284 -3.10 -12.05 -11.92
C LEU A 284 -3.29 -13.30 -12.80
N ALA A 285 -2.84 -14.47 -12.32
CA ALA A 285 -3.03 -15.75 -13.02
C ALA A 285 -4.52 -16.08 -13.19
N ARG A 286 -5.32 -15.95 -12.12
CA ARG A 286 -6.77 -16.22 -12.15
C ARG A 286 -7.53 -15.33 -13.12
N LEU A 287 -7.10 -14.08 -13.27
CA LEU A 287 -7.67 -13.12 -14.20
C LEU A 287 -7.10 -13.23 -15.61
N GLY A 288 -6.12 -14.11 -15.84
CA GLY A 288 -5.47 -14.28 -17.15
C GLY A 288 -4.61 -13.09 -17.59
N LEU A 289 -4.09 -12.32 -16.64
CA LEU A 289 -3.39 -11.04 -16.89
C LEU A 289 -1.86 -11.17 -16.93
N ALA A 290 -1.32 -12.31 -16.49
CA ALA A 290 0.11 -12.57 -16.49
C ALA A 290 0.40 -14.06 -16.51
N GLU A 291 1.53 -14.43 -17.10
CA GLU A 291 2.19 -15.71 -16.83
C GLU A 291 2.86 -15.65 -15.47
N VAL A 292 2.60 -16.61 -14.60
CA VAL A 292 3.18 -16.65 -13.25
C VAL A 292 4.14 -17.82 -13.15
N VAL A 293 5.35 -17.55 -12.65
CA VAL A 293 6.39 -18.57 -12.42
C VAL A 293 6.68 -18.72 -10.92
N GLY A 294 6.97 -19.95 -10.52
CA GLY A 294 7.30 -20.29 -9.15
C GLY A 294 8.73 -19.88 -8.77
N ARG A 295 8.99 -19.74 -7.46
CA ARG A 295 10.33 -19.44 -6.94
C ARG A 295 11.33 -20.55 -7.21
N ASP A 296 10.86 -21.80 -7.27
CA ASP A 296 11.68 -22.99 -7.44
C ASP A 296 11.58 -23.58 -8.86
N ASP A 297 10.87 -22.91 -9.76
CA ASP A 297 10.75 -23.36 -11.13
C ASP A 297 12.12 -23.41 -11.81
N PRO A 298 12.42 -24.49 -12.56
CA PRO A 298 13.66 -24.62 -13.29
C PRO A 298 13.72 -23.64 -14.49
N VAL A 299 14.92 -23.38 -14.98
CA VAL A 299 15.20 -22.35 -16.02
C VAL A 299 14.36 -22.57 -17.28
N ASP A 300 14.18 -23.83 -17.72
CA ASP A 300 13.38 -24.17 -18.90
C ASP A 300 11.91 -23.74 -18.78
N GLN A 301 11.31 -23.83 -17.57
CA GLN A 301 9.97 -23.31 -17.32
C GLN A 301 9.91 -21.79 -17.37
N LEU A 302 10.92 -21.10 -16.81
CA LEU A 302 11.03 -19.64 -16.88
C LEU A 302 11.17 -19.19 -18.34
N VAL A 303 12.01 -19.84 -19.13
CA VAL A 303 12.18 -19.58 -20.57
C VAL A 303 10.87 -19.84 -21.31
N GLY A 304 10.18 -20.94 -20.98
CA GLY A 304 8.87 -21.27 -21.55
C GLY A 304 7.83 -20.16 -21.29
N ALA A 305 7.76 -19.64 -20.06
CA ALA A 305 6.85 -18.54 -19.69
C ALA A 305 7.14 -17.27 -20.50
N VAL A 306 8.41 -16.87 -20.63
CA VAL A 306 8.79 -15.70 -21.42
C VAL A 306 8.43 -15.88 -22.90
N ARG A 307 8.70 -17.07 -23.48
CA ARG A 307 8.36 -17.37 -24.88
C ARG A 307 6.85 -17.32 -25.13
N ARG A 308 6.04 -17.92 -24.26
CA ARG A 308 4.56 -17.85 -24.38
C ARG A 308 4.07 -16.42 -24.32
N THR A 309 4.59 -15.61 -23.37
CA THR A 309 4.20 -14.21 -23.25
C THR A 309 4.63 -13.40 -24.48
N LEU A 310 5.80 -13.66 -25.07
CA LEU A 310 6.24 -13.05 -26.34
C LEU A 310 5.32 -13.43 -27.53
N GLU A 311 4.83 -14.67 -27.57
CA GLU A 311 3.88 -15.10 -28.60
C GLU A 311 2.54 -14.38 -28.46
N VAL A 312 2.04 -14.22 -27.23
CA VAL A 312 0.83 -13.44 -26.94
C VAL A 312 1.01 -11.97 -27.37
N ALA A 313 2.12 -11.34 -26.97
CA ALA A 313 2.42 -9.96 -27.34
C ALA A 313 2.45 -9.73 -28.84
N ARG A 314 3.06 -10.66 -29.60
CA ARG A 314 3.08 -10.60 -31.09
C ARG A 314 1.71 -10.80 -31.70
N SER A 315 0.91 -11.72 -31.15
CA SER A 315 -0.42 -12.03 -31.65
C SER A 315 -1.44 -10.92 -31.42
N SER A 316 -1.18 -10.06 -30.43
CA SER A 316 -2.06 -8.94 -30.06
C SER A 316 -2.05 -7.79 -31.07
N SER A 317 -1.22 -7.86 -32.12
CA SER A 317 -1.15 -6.86 -33.22
C SER A 317 -1.12 -5.40 -32.74
N GLY A 318 -0.34 -5.13 -31.67
CA GLY A 318 -0.25 -3.81 -31.06
C GLY A 318 -1.39 -3.45 -30.09
N ALA A 319 -2.36 -4.32 -29.84
CA ALA A 319 -3.25 -4.19 -28.70
C ALA A 319 -2.45 -4.45 -27.43
N GLY A 320 -2.73 -3.70 -26.37
CA GLY A 320 -2.15 -3.96 -25.05
C GLY A 320 -2.58 -5.30 -24.45
N SER A 321 -2.06 -5.62 -23.27
CA SER A 321 -2.39 -6.86 -22.57
C SER A 321 -3.80 -6.88 -21.96
N GLY A 322 -4.49 -5.74 -21.88
CA GLY A 322 -5.73 -5.53 -21.13
C GLY A 322 -5.52 -5.40 -19.62
N LEU A 323 -4.25 -5.37 -19.18
CA LEU A 323 -3.89 -5.24 -17.78
C LEU A 323 -4.34 -3.89 -17.22
N ARG A 324 -4.20 -2.79 -18.00
CA ARG A 324 -4.58 -1.43 -17.58
C ARG A 324 -6.05 -1.33 -17.20
N GLU A 325 -6.91 -1.82 -18.08
CA GLU A 325 -8.36 -1.78 -17.88
C GLU A 325 -8.77 -2.70 -16.72
N THR A 326 -8.32 -3.96 -16.75
CA THR A 326 -8.71 -4.97 -15.76
C THR A 326 -8.17 -4.64 -14.37
N TRP A 327 -6.97 -4.05 -14.26
CA TRP A 327 -6.39 -3.61 -12.99
C TRP A 327 -6.94 -2.27 -12.51
N GLU A 328 -7.89 -1.68 -13.27
CA GLU A 328 -8.60 -0.42 -12.96
C GLU A 328 -7.65 0.73 -12.60
N VAL A 329 -6.57 0.93 -13.38
CA VAL A 329 -5.53 1.94 -13.07
C VAL A 329 -6.09 3.35 -13.19
N ASP A 330 -6.83 3.62 -14.27
CA ASP A 330 -7.38 4.94 -14.52
C ASP A 330 -8.41 5.31 -13.46
N GLY A 331 -8.24 6.47 -12.83
CA GLY A 331 -9.08 6.94 -11.73
C GLY A 331 -8.83 6.25 -10.38
N ALA A 332 -7.79 5.41 -10.22
CA ALA A 332 -7.53 4.71 -8.95
C ALA A 332 -7.16 5.67 -7.80
N ALA A 333 -6.35 6.68 -8.09
CA ALA A 333 -5.98 7.69 -7.12
C ALA A 333 -7.20 8.53 -6.70
N GLU A 334 -8.03 8.90 -7.66
CA GLU A 334 -9.28 9.66 -7.46
C GLU A 334 -10.31 8.84 -6.67
N ARG A 335 -10.42 7.54 -6.91
CA ARG A 335 -11.29 6.66 -6.10
C ARG A 335 -10.82 6.57 -4.65
N LEU A 336 -9.52 6.50 -4.40
CA LEU A 336 -8.98 6.53 -3.05
C LEU A 336 -9.20 7.89 -2.40
N ALA A 337 -8.94 8.99 -3.14
CA ALA A 337 -9.21 10.35 -2.68
C ALA A 337 -10.69 10.50 -2.26
N GLY A 338 -11.62 10.03 -3.08
CA GLY A 338 -13.05 10.07 -2.76
C GLY A 338 -13.43 9.29 -1.49
N VAL A 339 -12.72 8.19 -1.16
CA VAL A 339 -12.91 7.48 0.13
C VAL A 339 -12.43 8.34 1.29
N LEU A 340 -11.28 9.02 1.15
CA LEU A 340 -10.75 9.92 2.19
C LEU A 340 -11.69 11.09 2.44
N GLU A 341 -12.18 11.74 1.39
CA GLU A 341 -13.13 12.84 1.45
C GLU A 341 -14.46 12.41 2.10
N ALA A 342 -14.99 11.25 1.72
CA ALA A 342 -16.20 10.70 2.31
C ALA A 342 -16.05 10.47 3.82
N VAL A 343 -14.91 9.95 4.27
CA VAL A 343 -14.62 9.75 5.70
C VAL A 343 -14.42 11.09 6.40
N ALA A 344 -13.74 12.06 5.77
CA ALA A 344 -13.54 13.41 6.31
C ALA A 344 -14.86 14.14 6.56
N GLU A 345 -15.85 13.95 5.69
CA GLU A 345 -17.19 14.51 5.81
C GLU A 345 -18.13 13.69 6.73
N GLY A 346 -17.65 12.62 7.33
CA GLY A 346 -18.44 11.74 8.19
C GLY A 346 -19.42 10.84 7.40
N ARG A 347 -19.26 10.76 6.08
CA ARG A 347 -20.04 9.84 5.22
C ARG A 347 -19.40 8.46 5.24
N GLU A 348 -20.12 7.45 5.67
CA GLU A 348 -19.66 6.06 5.61
C GLU A 348 -20.04 5.48 4.25
N ASN A 349 -19.10 5.38 3.31
CA ASN A 349 -19.27 4.69 2.02
C ASN A 349 -20.67 4.85 1.36
N GLY A 350 -21.28 6.04 1.43
CA GLY A 350 -22.62 6.31 0.91
C GLY A 350 -23.78 5.85 1.78
N VAL A 351 -23.52 5.34 2.98
CA VAL A 351 -24.55 4.99 3.97
C VAL A 351 -24.51 6.03 5.10
N GLU A 352 -25.60 6.77 5.28
CA GLU A 352 -25.76 7.68 6.42
C GLU A 352 -25.49 6.94 7.74
N ARG A 353 -24.67 7.54 8.63
CA ARG A 353 -24.55 7.09 10.01
C ARG A 353 -25.89 7.22 10.69
N ARG A 354 -26.66 6.15 10.81
CA ARG A 354 -27.58 6.02 11.93
C ARG A 354 -26.71 5.69 13.15
N GLY A 355 -26.46 6.69 13.98
CA GLY A 355 -25.83 6.48 15.29
C GLY A 355 -26.58 5.38 16.02
N PRO A 356 -25.93 4.64 16.95
CA PRO A 356 -26.66 3.72 17.80
C PRO A 356 -27.71 4.55 18.53
N GLU A 357 -28.99 4.34 18.23
CA GLU A 357 -30.09 4.76 19.09
C GLU A 357 -29.84 4.08 20.43
N PHE A 358 -29.35 4.84 21.39
CA PHE A 358 -29.51 4.44 22.78
C PHE A 358 -30.99 4.35 23.02
N ALA A 359 -31.56 3.14 22.85
CA ALA A 359 -32.90 2.84 23.26
C ALA A 359 -32.96 3.07 24.77
N GLY A 360 -33.34 4.27 25.14
CA GLY A 360 -33.73 4.61 26.49
C GLY A 360 -34.86 3.69 26.90
N ARG A 361 -34.58 2.66 27.67
CA ARG A 361 -35.59 1.93 28.40
C ARG A 361 -36.17 2.92 29.40
N GLU A 362 -37.32 3.50 29.04
CA GLU A 362 -38.26 4.05 30.03
C GLU A 362 -38.65 2.92 30.96
N ARG A 363 -38.03 2.89 32.13
CA ARG A 363 -38.59 2.14 33.26
C ARG A 363 -39.56 3.06 34.00
N GLY A 364 -40.79 2.58 34.06
CA GLY A 364 -41.93 3.22 34.69
C GLY A 364 -41.60 3.76 36.09
N ARG A 365 -42.16 4.90 36.36
CA ARG A 365 -42.33 5.51 37.68
C ARG A 365 -43.17 4.58 38.54
N GLU A 366 -42.59 4.03 39.58
CA GLU A 366 -43.33 3.75 40.82
C GLU A 366 -42.66 4.54 41.95
N ALA A 367 -43.49 5.33 42.61
CA ALA A 367 -43.15 6.18 43.73
C ALA A 367 -43.11 5.34 44.99
N SER A 368 -42.04 5.44 45.82
CA SER A 368 -42.21 5.43 47.28
C SER A 368 -40.91 5.75 48.01
N GLY A 369 -40.98 6.63 48.99
CA GLY A 369 -40.23 6.57 50.26
C GLY A 369 -38.89 7.27 50.32
N ARG A 370 -38.86 8.51 50.71
CA ARG A 370 -37.71 9.26 51.23
C ARG A 370 -37.11 8.59 52.45
N ARG A 371 -35.78 8.42 52.49
CA ARG A 371 -34.96 8.58 53.73
C ARG A 371 -33.60 9.23 53.35
N PRO A 372 -33.10 10.17 54.14
CA PRO A 372 -31.81 10.80 53.86
C PRO A 372 -30.67 9.89 54.33
N VAL A 373 -29.61 9.82 53.51
CA VAL A 373 -28.36 9.15 53.88
C VAL A 373 -27.31 10.23 54.15
N GLU A 374 -26.75 10.19 55.35
CA GLU A 374 -25.66 11.02 55.85
C GLU A 374 -24.37 10.85 55.01
N ARG A 375 -23.67 12.00 54.82
CA ARG A 375 -22.34 11.99 54.21
C ARG A 375 -21.29 11.52 55.21
N PRO A 376 -20.34 10.68 54.82
CA PRO A 376 -19.15 10.44 55.66
C PRO A 376 -18.11 11.56 55.46
N ALA A 377 -17.44 11.90 56.52
CA ALA A 377 -16.45 12.97 56.65
C ALA A 377 -15.16 12.67 55.90
N GLU A 378 -14.53 13.69 55.33
CA GLU A 378 -13.17 13.68 54.75
C GLU A 378 -12.09 13.38 55.82
N PRO A 379 -11.05 12.63 55.51
CA PRO A 379 -9.89 12.51 56.39
C PRO A 379 -8.91 13.66 56.15
N THR A 380 -8.62 14.40 57.18
CA THR A 380 -7.55 15.37 57.30
C THR A 380 -6.16 14.75 57.14
N VAL A 381 -5.37 15.26 56.20
CA VAL A 381 -3.94 14.98 56.07
C VAL A 381 -3.17 15.73 57.15
N GLY A 382 -2.61 15.00 58.11
CA GLY A 382 -1.67 15.50 59.09
C GLY A 382 -0.26 15.56 58.52
N ALA A 383 0.35 16.75 58.61
CA ALA A 383 1.76 16.97 58.38
C ALA A 383 2.59 16.43 59.58
N ALA A 384 3.64 15.65 59.26
CA ALA A 384 4.76 15.46 60.16
C ALA A 384 6.05 15.21 59.39
N ARG A 385 6.93 16.17 59.53
CA ARG A 385 8.40 16.24 59.60
C ARG A 385 9.24 15.24 58.80
#